data_978745f339fd8630990ac7d859cefc7c
#
_entry.id   978745f339fd8630990ac7d859cefc7c
#
_cell.length_a   1.000
_cell.length_b   1.000
_cell.length_c   1.000
_cell.angle_alpha   90.00
_cell.angle_beta   90.00
_cell.angle_gamma   90.00
#
_symmetry.space_group_name_H-M   'P 1'
#
loop_
_entity.id
_entity.type
_entity.pdbx_description
1 polymer ?
#
loop_
_entity_poly.entity_id
_entity_poly.type
_entity_poly.pdbx_seq_one_letter_code
_entity_poly.pdbx_strand_id
1 'polypeptide(L)'
;VVMWSIGNEVPTQCSPVGYKVAKFLQDICHREDPTRPVTCGMDQVSCVLANGFAAMIDIPGLNYRTQRYKESYEQLPQNLILGSETASTVSSRGVYKFPVEEKKGAKYEDHQCSSYDVEACPWSNIPDEDFALADDNHWTIGQFVWTGFDYLGEPSPYDVNSWPNHSSMFGIIDLASIPKDRYYLYRSVWNK
;
A
#
# COMPACT_ATOMS: atom_id res chain seq x y z
N VAL A 1 -6.91 1.34 18.18
CA VAL A 1 -6.16 0.29 17.47
C VAL A 1 -7.17 -0.72 16.94
N VAL A 2 -7.10 -1.03 15.65
CA VAL A 2 -8.00 -1.98 14.98
C VAL A 2 -7.34 -3.36 14.89
N MET A 3 -6.06 -3.41 14.58
CA MET A 3 -5.24 -4.61 14.46
C MET A 3 -3.78 -4.30 14.77
N TRP A 4 -2.98 -5.31 15.06
CA TRP A 4 -1.54 -5.19 15.24
C TRP A 4 -0.81 -5.58 13.97
N SER A 5 0.13 -4.76 13.51
CA SER A 5 1.05 -5.14 12.42
C SER A 5 2.39 -5.55 13.01
N ILE A 6 2.87 -6.74 12.68
CA ILE A 6 4.14 -7.29 13.18
C ILE A 6 5.31 -7.09 12.21
N GLY A 7 5.08 -6.46 11.07
CA GLY A 7 6.13 -6.17 10.10
C GLY A 7 5.58 -5.69 8.77
N ASN A 8 6.48 -5.13 7.98
CA ASN A 8 6.18 -4.68 6.63
C ASN A 8 7.33 -5.08 5.70
N GLU A 9 7.00 -5.76 4.59
CA GLU A 9 7.93 -6.20 3.55
C GLU A 9 9.24 -6.79 4.10
N VAL A 10 9.11 -7.59 5.18
CA VAL A 10 10.28 -8.10 5.88
C VAL A 10 11.16 -8.92 4.93
N PRO A 11 12.48 -8.69 4.88
CA PRO A 11 13.37 -9.37 3.92
C PRO A 11 13.37 -10.90 4.06
N THR A 12 12.98 -11.39 5.21
CA THR A 12 12.95 -12.82 5.53
C THR A 12 11.62 -13.50 5.28
N GLN A 13 10.60 -12.80 4.73
CA GLN A 13 9.26 -13.35 4.52
C GLN A 13 9.25 -14.63 3.65
N CYS A 14 10.28 -14.79 2.79
CA CYS A 14 10.46 -15.97 1.95
C CYS A 14 11.32 -17.08 2.59
N SER A 15 11.64 -16.97 3.87
CA SER A 15 12.54 -17.91 4.54
C SER A 15 11.90 -18.59 5.75
N PRO A 16 12.37 -19.80 6.13
CA PRO A 16 11.90 -20.47 7.36
C PRO A 16 12.15 -19.66 8.63
N VAL A 17 13.17 -18.81 8.64
CA VAL A 17 13.45 -17.91 9.77
C VAL A 17 12.36 -16.85 9.90
N GLY A 18 11.97 -16.23 8.79
CA GLY A 18 10.90 -15.23 8.76
C GLY A 18 9.58 -15.80 9.27
N TYR A 19 9.20 -16.99 8.84
CA TYR A 19 8.02 -17.69 9.34
C TYR A 19 8.05 -17.85 10.88
N LYS A 20 9.18 -18.33 11.42
CA LYS A 20 9.34 -18.54 12.88
C LYS A 20 9.24 -17.24 13.66
N VAL A 21 9.88 -16.18 13.17
CA VAL A 21 9.85 -14.86 13.81
C VAL A 21 8.45 -14.27 13.76
N ALA A 22 7.78 -14.31 12.63
CA ALA A 22 6.43 -13.79 12.48
C ALA A 22 5.44 -14.53 13.40
N LYS A 23 5.54 -15.88 13.45
CA LYS A 23 4.73 -16.68 14.39
C LYS A 23 4.97 -16.27 15.84
N PHE A 24 6.22 -16.12 16.24
CA PHE A 24 6.58 -15.69 17.60
C PHE A 24 6.03 -14.30 17.94
N LEU A 25 6.11 -13.34 17.02
CA LEU A 25 5.57 -12.01 17.21
C LEU A 25 4.04 -12.01 17.29
N GLN A 26 3.37 -12.77 16.44
CA GLN A 26 1.93 -12.95 16.51
C GLN A 26 1.48 -13.58 17.83
N ASP A 27 2.18 -14.61 18.30
CA ASP A 27 1.91 -15.23 19.60
C ASP A 27 2.06 -14.24 20.78
N ILE A 28 3.01 -13.29 20.68
CA ILE A 28 3.13 -12.19 21.64
C ILE A 28 1.92 -11.27 21.57
N CYS A 29 1.52 -10.83 20.38
CA CYS A 29 0.36 -9.96 20.24
C CYS A 29 -0.91 -10.62 20.81
N HIS A 30 -1.15 -11.88 20.50
CA HIS A 30 -2.30 -12.62 21.05
C HIS A 30 -2.26 -12.76 22.57
N ARG A 31 -1.07 -12.92 23.16
CA ARG A 31 -0.90 -13.00 24.60
C ARG A 31 -1.17 -11.66 25.30
N GLU A 32 -0.64 -10.56 24.72
CA GLU A 32 -0.73 -9.23 25.34
C GLU A 32 -2.07 -8.54 25.03
N ASP A 33 -2.65 -8.79 23.85
CA ASP A 33 -3.95 -8.26 23.45
C ASP A 33 -4.74 -9.27 22.60
N PRO A 34 -5.43 -10.20 23.26
CA PRO A 34 -6.21 -11.23 22.56
C PRO A 34 -7.47 -10.72 21.86
N THR A 35 -7.74 -9.42 21.95
CA THR A 35 -8.96 -8.80 21.38
C THR A 35 -8.78 -8.29 19.96
N ARG A 36 -7.55 -8.27 19.45
CA ARG A 36 -7.24 -7.74 18.13
C ARG A 36 -6.46 -8.73 17.27
N PRO A 37 -6.80 -8.81 15.98
CA PRO A 37 -6.06 -9.66 15.05
C PRO A 37 -4.70 -9.06 14.70
N VAL A 38 -3.85 -9.90 14.15
CA VAL A 38 -2.49 -9.57 13.72
C VAL A 38 -2.39 -9.61 12.21
N THR A 39 -1.72 -8.62 11.64
CA THR A 39 -1.41 -8.53 10.21
C THR A 39 0.09 -8.34 9.97
N CYS A 40 0.51 -8.53 8.74
CA CYS A 40 1.84 -8.20 8.23
C CYS A 40 1.68 -7.77 6.76
N GLY A 41 2.30 -6.67 6.37
CA GLY A 41 2.36 -6.24 4.96
C GLY A 41 3.33 -7.11 4.17
N MET A 42 2.87 -7.74 3.08
CA MET A 42 3.65 -8.67 2.26
C MET A 42 3.67 -8.24 0.81
N ASP A 43 4.84 -8.24 0.19
CA ASP A 43 5.03 -7.90 -1.24
C ASP A 43 5.46 -9.09 -2.10
N GLN A 44 6.01 -10.17 -1.48
CA GLN A 44 6.51 -11.37 -2.16
C GLN A 44 5.44 -12.47 -2.21
N VAL A 45 4.30 -12.19 -2.84
CA VAL A 45 3.08 -13.01 -2.76
C VAL A 45 3.32 -14.49 -3.06
N SER A 46 4.07 -14.82 -4.11
CA SER A 46 4.31 -16.22 -4.50
C SER A 46 4.99 -17.03 -3.39
N CYS A 47 6.02 -16.47 -2.74
CA CYS A 47 6.72 -17.21 -1.70
C CYS A 47 5.95 -17.29 -0.39
N VAL A 48 5.23 -16.23 0.00
CA VAL A 48 4.47 -16.24 1.27
C VAL A 48 3.25 -17.14 1.21
N LEU A 49 2.68 -17.35 0.02
CA LEU A 49 1.67 -18.38 -0.21
C LEU A 49 2.29 -19.78 -0.12
N ALA A 50 3.42 -20.02 -0.82
CA ALA A 50 4.04 -21.34 -0.90
C ALA A 50 4.66 -21.82 0.42
N ASN A 51 5.20 -20.92 1.26
CA ASN A 51 5.88 -21.30 2.50
C ASN A 51 5.01 -21.27 3.76
N GLY A 52 3.73 -20.90 3.60
CA GLY A 52 2.76 -20.84 4.71
C GLY A 52 2.83 -19.57 5.56
N PHE A 53 3.70 -18.60 5.24
CA PHE A 53 3.81 -17.34 5.98
C PHE A 53 2.48 -16.59 5.99
N ALA A 54 1.86 -16.40 4.82
CA ALA A 54 0.57 -15.72 4.71
C ALA A 54 -0.57 -16.50 5.39
N ALA A 55 -0.55 -17.82 5.30
CA ALA A 55 -1.57 -18.68 5.92
C ALA A 55 -1.51 -18.69 7.47
N MET A 56 -0.38 -18.30 8.06
CA MET A 56 -0.18 -18.26 9.51
C MET A 56 -0.66 -16.93 10.12
N ILE A 57 -0.65 -15.83 9.37
CA ILE A 57 -1.06 -14.51 9.85
C ILE A 57 -2.58 -14.44 9.94
N ASP A 58 -3.14 -13.84 11.00
CA ASP A 58 -4.61 -13.76 11.17
C ASP A 58 -5.27 -13.02 10.01
N ILE A 59 -4.71 -11.88 9.60
CA ILE A 59 -5.18 -11.07 8.48
C ILE A 59 -4.04 -10.89 7.47
N PRO A 60 -4.06 -11.63 6.36
CA PRO A 60 -3.06 -11.45 5.31
C PRO A 60 -3.12 -10.05 4.70
N GLY A 61 -2.06 -9.27 4.88
CA GLY A 61 -1.88 -7.95 4.28
C GLY A 61 -1.06 -8.05 3.01
N LEU A 62 -1.57 -7.55 1.90
CA LEU A 62 -0.83 -7.46 0.65
C LEU A 62 -0.51 -6.01 0.32
N ASN A 63 0.78 -5.74 0.09
CA ASN A 63 1.23 -4.45 -0.38
C ASN A 63 1.15 -4.43 -1.91
N TYR A 64 0.30 -3.56 -2.45
CA TYR A 64 0.07 -3.48 -3.89
C TYR A 64 -0.39 -4.84 -4.46
N ARG A 65 0.06 -5.24 -5.64
CA ARG A 65 -0.20 -6.58 -6.22
C ARG A 65 -1.69 -6.92 -6.33
N THR A 66 -2.52 -5.94 -6.66
CA THR A 66 -3.98 -6.07 -6.85
C THR A 66 -4.37 -7.26 -7.70
N GLN A 67 -3.59 -7.55 -8.74
CA GLN A 67 -3.77 -8.71 -9.64
C GLN A 67 -3.60 -10.09 -8.95
N ARG A 68 -3.06 -10.12 -7.73
CA ARG A 68 -2.85 -11.36 -6.97
C ARG A 68 -3.87 -11.56 -5.83
N TYR A 69 -4.77 -10.61 -5.62
CA TYR A 69 -5.74 -10.67 -4.51
C TYR A 69 -6.65 -11.88 -4.62
N LYS A 70 -7.23 -12.11 -5.80
CA LYS A 70 -8.13 -13.24 -6.01
C LYS A 70 -7.44 -14.59 -5.80
N GLU A 71 -6.24 -14.78 -6.35
CA GLU A 71 -5.43 -15.98 -6.13
C GLU A 71 -5.13 -16.20 -4.65
N SER A 72 -4.74 -15.14 -3.95
CA SER A 72 -4.44 -15.20 -2.53
C SER A 72 -5.67 -15.55 -1.70
N TYR A 73 -6.81 -14.94 -2.01
CA TYR A 73 -8.09 -15.27 -1.38
C TYR A 73 -8.46 -16.74 -1.54
N GLU A 74 -8.31 -17.29 -2.76
CA GLU A 74 -8.65 -18.67 -3.07
C GLU A 74 -7.73 -19.69 -2.39
N GLN A 75 -6.47 -19.33 -2.12
CA GLN A 75 -5.47 -20.22 -1.52
C GLN A 75 -5.37 -20.12 0.01
N LEU A 76 -5.76 -18.99 0.59
CA LEU A 76 -5.55 -18.74 2.00
C LEU A 76 -6.75 -19.20 2.85
N PRO A 77 -6.50 -19.87 4.00
CA PRO A 77 -7.57 -20.40 4.85
C PRO A 77 -8.43 -19.30 5.51
N GLN A 78 -7.93 -18.08 5.60
CA GLN A 78 -8.65 -16.96 6.20
C GLN A 78 -9.82 -16.48 5.33
N ASN A 79 -9.80 -16.73 4.02
CA ASN A 79 -10.80 -16.29 3.06
C ASN A 79 -11.06 -14.77 3.11
N LEU A 80 -10.01 -14.00 3.30
CA LEU A 80 -10.02 -12.54 3.28
C LEU A 80 -8.64 -11.99 2.92
N ILE A 81 -8.62 -10.75 2.40
CA ILE A 81 -7.40 -10.02 2.06
C ILE A 81 -7.52 -8.58 2.55
N LEU A 82 -6.44 -8.05 3.12
CA LEU A 82 -6.27 -6.65 3.45
C LEU A 82 -5.31 -6.00 2.46
N GLY A 83 -5.66 -4.86 1.90
CA GLY A 83 -4.68 -3.99 1.22
C GLY A 83 -3.85 -3.26 2.27
N SER A 84 -2.73 -3.84 2.70
CA SER A 84 -1.90 -3.26 3.77
C SER A 84 -1.09 -2.04 3.33
N GLU A 85 -0.78 -1.93 2.03
CA GLU A 85 -0.37 -0.70 1.34
C GLU A 85 -1.01 -0.70 -0.04
N THR A 86 -1.72 0.37 -0.37
CA THR A 86 -2.41 0.49 -1.65
C THR A 86 -2.00 1.74 -2.40
N ALA A 87 -2.30 1.78 -3.68
CA ALA A 87 -2.04 2.85 -4.62
C ALA A 87 -0.55 3.19 -4.79
N SER A 88 0.10 3.96 -3.93
CA SER A 88 1.38 4.65 -4.21
C SER A 88 1.30 5.49 -5.48
N THR A 89 0.18 6.12 -5.67
CA THR A 89 -0.03 7.12 -6.73
C THR A 89 0.77 8.35 -6.38
N VAL A 90 1.37 8.99 -7.35
CA VAL A 90 2.21 10.18 -7.16
C VAL A 90 1.49 11.42 -7.65
N SER A 91 1.59 12.53 -6.91
CA SER A 91 1.00 13.81 -7.31
C SER A 91 1.70 14.99 -6.67
N SER A 92 1.76 16.10 -7.40
CA SER A 92 2.17 17.41 -6.90
C SER A 92 0.97 18.33 -6.82
N ARG A 93 0.73 18.95 -5.66
CA ARG A 93 -0.44 19.81 -5.47
C ARG A 93 -0.45 20.99 -6.44
N GLY A 94 -1.55 21.13 -7.19
CA GLY A 94 -1.80 22.25 -8.08
C GLY A 94 -1.02 22.22 -9.41
N VAL A 95 -0.42 21.09 -9.76
CA VAL A 95 0.26 20.87 -11.04
C VAL A 95 -0.59 19.98 -11.93
N TYR A 96 -0.92 20.44 -13.12
CA TYR A 96 -1.80 19.71 -14.05
C TYR A 96 -1.07 19.44 -15.34
N LYS A 97 -0.82 18.17 -15.64
CA LYS A 97 -0.16 17.70 -16.86
C LYS A 97 -1.18 17.22 -17.89
N PHE A 98 -0.91 17.49 -19.15
CA PHE A 98 -1.75 17.08 -20.28
C PHE A 98 -0.94 16.30 -21.31
N PRO A 99 -1.55 15.35 -22.04
CA PRO A 99 -2.92 14.89 -21.88
C PRO A 99 -3.10 14.14 -20.54
N VAL A 100 -4.35 14.10 -20.05
CA VAL A 100 -4.69 13.33 -18.82
C VAL A 100 -4.78 11.86 -19.20
N GLU A 101 -3.77 11.09 -18.85
CA GLU A 101 -3.60 9.68 -19.18
C GLU A 101 -2.99 8.95 -18.00
N GLU A 102 -3.37 7.70 -17.80
CA GLU A 102 -2.71 6.83 -16.83
C GLU A 102 -1.25 6.60 -17.25
N LYS A 103 -0.31 6.85 -16.32
CA LYS A 103 1.12 6.68 -16.57
C LYS A 103 1.80 6.01 -15.38
N LYS A 104 2.54 4.93 -15.65
CA LYS A 104 3.42 4.30 -14.66
C LYS A 104 4.87 4.76 -14.87
N GLY A 105 5.48 5.27 -13.80
CA GLY A 105 6.87 5.71 -13.80
C GLY A 105 7.14 7.00 -14.59
N ALA A 106 6.12 7.85 -14.79
CA ALA A 106 6.30 9.14 -15.45
C ALA A 106 7.27 10.05 -14.69
N LYS A 107 8.15 10.72 -15.41
CA LYS A 107 9.08 11.74 -14.90
C LYS A 107 9.08 12.93 -15.84
N TYR A 108 9.15 14.14 -15.28
CA TYR A 108 9.11 15.40 -16.00
C TYR A 108 10.31 16.26 -15.65
N GLU A 109 10.72 17.14 -16.59
CA GLU A 109 11.88 18.04 -16.43
C GLU A 109 11.72 19.03 -15.27
N ASP A 110 10.49 19.43 -14.97
CA ASP A 110 10.16 20.30 -13.84
C ASP A 110 10.11 19.56 -12.49
N HIS A 111 10.40 18.27 -12.48
CA HIS A 111 10.40 17.41 -11.30
C HIS A 111 9.08 17.44 -10.52
N GLN A 112 7.94 17.65 -11.18
CA GLN A 112 6.60 17.61 -10.60
C GLN A 112 5.79 16.45 -11.21
N CYS A 113 4.82 15.95 -10.45
CA CYS A 113 3.84 14.97 -10.94
C CYS A 113 2.50 15.66 -11.20
N SER A 114 1.66 15.05 -12.03
CA SER A 114 0.32 15.57 -12.25
C SER A 114 -0.51 15.52 -10.97
N SER A 115 -1.31 16.56 -10.73
CA SER A 115 -2.28 16.58 -9.62
C SER A 115 -3.47 15.66 -9.86
N TYR A 116 -3.70 15.24 -11.10
CA TYR A 116 -4.65 14.20 -11.43
C TYR A 116 -4.12 12.85 -10.91
N ASP A 117 -4.97 12.02 -10.33
CA ASP A 117 -4.58 10.73 -9.73
C ASP A 117 -4.39 9.62 -10.79
N VAL A 118 -3.63 9.92 -11.83
CA VAL A 118 -3.38 9.03 -12.99
C VAL A 118 -1.91 8.62 -13.13
N GLU A 119 -1.06 9.02 -12.21
CA GLU A 119 0.37 8.70 -12.25
C GLU A 119 0.76 7.83 -11.05
N ALA A 120 1.42 6.72 -11.32
CA ALA A 120 1.84 5.74 -10.32
C ALA A 120 3.30 5.32 -10.54
N CYS A 121 3.93 4.78 -9.50
CA CYS A 121 5.21 4.11 -9.63
C CYS A 121 5.08 2.79 -10.40
N PRO A 122 6.17 2.25 -10.98
CA PRO A 122 6.08 1.02 -11.79
C PRO A 122 5.49 -0.19 -11.07
N TRP A 123 5.65 -0.28 -9.74
CA TRP A 123 5.16 -1.38 -8.91
C TRP A 123 3.75 -1.15 -8.35
N SER A 124 3.20 0.05 -8.50
CA SER A 124 1.97 0.50 -7.87
C SER A 124 0.83 0.66 -8.89
N ASN A 125 -0.28 1.19 -8.44
CA ASN A 125 -1.49 1.38 -9.22
C ASN A 125 -2.17 2.71 -8.87
N ILE A 126 -3.21 3.05 -9.59
CA ILE A 126 -4.05 4.21 -9.30
C ILE A 126 -5.16 3.83 -8.30
N PRO A 127 -5.76 4.79 -7.57
CA PRO A 127 -6.77 4.50 -6.55
C PRO A 127 -8.01 3.76 -7.06
N ASP A 128 -8.39 3.98 -8.32
CA ASP A 128 -9.57 3.35 -8.94
C ASP A 128 -9.48 1.82 -8.92
N GLU A 129 -8.30 1.24 -9.13
CA GLU A 129 -8.10 -0.21 -9.04
C GLU A 129 -8.38 -0.76 -7.64
N ASP A 130 -7.90 -0.05 -6.60
CA ASP A 130 -8.10 -0.46 -5.22
C ASP A 130 -9.56 -0.29 -4.78
N PHE A 131 -10.22 0.79 -5.21
CA PHE A 131 -11.64 1.01 -4.93
C PHE A 131 -12.52 -0.05 -5.60
N ALA A 132 -12.26 -0.36 -6.87
CA ALA A 132 -13.00 -1.41 -7.58
C ALA A 132 -12.84 -2.78 -6.90
N LEU A 133 -11.61 -3.14 -6.49
CA LEU A 133 -11.38 -4.38 -5.75
C LEU A 133 -12.16 -4.44 -4.44
N ALA A 134 -12.20 -3.34 -3.69
CA ALA A 134 -12.93 -3.29 -2.42
C ALA A 134 -14.45 -3.34 -2.62
N ASP A 135 -14.97 -2.66 -3.64
CA ASP A 135 -16.41 -2.59 -3.91
C ASP A 135 -16.94 -3.90 -4.54
N ASP A 136 -16.15 -4.53 -5.43
CA ASP A 136 -16.57 -5.73 -6.16
C ASP A 136 -16.34 -7.03 -5.37
N ASN A 137 -15.52 -7.02 -4.33
CA ASN A 137 -15.11 -8.23 -3.62
C ASN A 137 -15.25 -8.09 -2.10
N HIS A 138 -16.32 -8.64 -1.57
CA HIS A 138 -16.63 -8.61 -0.12
C HIS A 138 -15.57 -9.25 0.80
N TRP A 139 -14.67 -10.05 0.26
CA TRP A 139 -13.53 -10.64 0.97
C TRP A 139 -12.33 -9.71 1.07
N THR A 140 -12.34 -8.57 0.38
CA THR A 140 -11.39 -7.48 0.58
C THR A 140 -11.89 -6.63 1.75
N ILE A 141 -11.26 -6.78 2.92
CA ILE A 141 -11.78 -6.22 4.18
C ILE A 141 -11.43 -4.75 4.41
N GLY A 142 -10.68 -4.15 3.50
CA GLY A 142 -10.29 -2.74 3.56
C GLY A 142 -8.90 -2.51 3.03
N GLN A 143 -8.45 -1.26 3.14
CA GLN A 143 -7.15 -0.84 2.64
C GLN A 143 -6.52 0.28 3.48
N PHE A 144 -5.19 0.33 3.47
CA PHE A 144 -4.38 1.43 3.95
C PHE A 144 -3.61 2.03 2.79
N VAL A 145 -3.95 3.27 2.44
CA VAL A 145 -3.28 3.95 1.32
C VAL A 145 -1.85 4.34 1.67
N TRP A 146 -0.93 4.13 0.77
CA TRP A 146 0.41 4.72 0.82
C TRP A 146 0.43 6.04 0.03
N THR A 147 0.46 7.22 0.69
CA THR A 147 0.49 7.39 2.14
C THR A 147 -0.31 8.64 2.53
N GLY A 148 -0.53 8.85 3.82
CA GLY A 148 -1.28 10.00 4.31
C GLY A 148 -0.60 11.34 4.01
N PHE A 149 0.72 11.43 4.20
CA PHE A 149 1.51 12.65 4.00
C PHE A 149 2.70 12.39 3.09
N ASP A 150 3.10 13.40 2.33
CA ASP A 150 4.45 13.42 1.76
C ASP A 150 5.49 13.40 2.89
N TYR A 151 6.64 12.80 2.64
CA TYR A 151 7.70 12.68 3.64
C TYR A 151 9.08 12.87 3.01
N LEU A 152 10.04 13.33 3.82
CA LEU A 152 11.42 13.54 3.40
C LEU A 152 12.19 12.22 3.33
N GLY A 153 13.19 12.18 2.45
CA GLY A 153 14.17 11.08 2.39
C GLY A 153 13.92 10.04 1.31
N GLU A 154 12.74 10.03 0.67
CA GLU A 154 12.41 9.18 -0.46
C GLU A 154 11.75 10.00 -1.57
N PRO A 155 12.54 10.61 -2.49
CA PRO A 155 12.02 11.54 -3.48
C PRO A 155 11.34 10.85 -4.68
N SER A 156 10.54 9.83 -4.44
CA SER A 156 9.78 9.12 -5.49
C SER A 156 8.69 10.01 -6.12
N PRO A 157 8.49 9.91 -7.44
CA PRO A 157 9.04 8.95 -8.42
C PRO A 157 10.44 9.32 -8.95
N TYR A 158 11.01 10.40 -8.50
CA TYR A 158 12.37 10.82 -8.84
C TYR A 158 13.38 10.07 -7.97
N ASP A 159 14.67 10.34 -8.14
CA ASP A 159 15.72 9.70 -7.35
C ASP A 159 16.49 10.73 -6.50
N VAL A 160 17.35 10.23 -5.61
CA VAL A 160 18.13 11.07 -4.68
C VAL A 160 19.09 12.04 -5.37
N ASN A 161 19.38 11.82 -6.65
CA ASN A 161 20.25 12.69 -7.45
C ASN A 161 19.47 13.76 -8.20
N SER A 162 18.14 13.75 -8.10
CA SER A 162 17.26 14.65 -8.82
C SER A 162 16.99 15.93 -8.03
N TRP A 163 18.04 16.58 -7.48
CA TRP A 163 17.89 17.86 -6.79
C TRP A 163 17.12 18.87 -7.67
N PRO A 164 16.16 19.63 -7.12
CA PRO A 164 15.88 19.84 -5.69
C PRO A 164 14.89 18.86 -5.04
N ASN A 165 14.57 17.74 -5.66
CA ASN A 165 13.66 16.78 -5.05
C ASN A 165 14.26 16.17 -3.78
N HIS A 166 13.52 16.23 -2.69
CA HIS A 166 13.91 15.70 -1.38
C HIS A 166 12.75 15.05 -0.64
N SER A 167 11.56 15.07 -1.23
CA SER A 167 10.32 14.55 -0.66
C SER A 167 9.67 13.53 -1.57
N SER A 168 9.00 12.56 -0.98
CA SER A 168 8.06 11.71 -1.70
C SER A 168 6.89 12.54 -2.26
N MET A 169 6.23 12.00 -3.29
CA MET A 169 5.01 12.57 -3.85
C MET A 169 3.80 11.64 -3.65
N PHE A 170 3.90 10.69 -2.73
CA PHE A 170 2.86 9.69 -2.43
C PHE A 170 1.73 10.23 -1.57
N GLY A 171 1.98 11.27 -0.78
CA GLY A 171 1.02 11.78 0.19
C GLY A 171 -0.31 12.22 -0.42
N ILE A 172 -1.41 11.95 0.27
CA ILE A 172 -2.70 12.59 -0.02
C ILE A 172 -2.75 14.02 0.53
N ILE A 173 -1.82 14.33 1.42
CA ILE A 173 -1.55 15.66 2.00
C ILE A 173 -0.06 15.98 1.73
N ASP A 174 0.25 17.21 1.36
CA ASP A 174 1.64 17.62 1.11
C ASP A 174 2.46 17.88 2.38
N LEU A 175 3.77 18.16 2.21
CA LEU A 175 4.67 18.48 3.33
C LEU A 175 4.23 19.69 4.18
N ALA A 176 3.47 20.61 3.59
CA ALA A 176 2.94 21.79 4.28
C ALA A 176 1.61 21.50 5.00
N SER A 177 1.20 20.24 5.08
CA SER A 177 -0.08 19.80 5.64
C SER A 177 -1.30 20.34 4.87
N ILE A 178 -1.15 20.59 3.57
CA ILE A 178 -2.22 21.06 2.71
C ILE A 178 -2.75 19.86 1.89
N PRO A 179 -4.08 19.60 1.89
CA PRO A 179 -4.67 18.55 1.09
C PRO A 179 -4.35 18.70 -0.41
N LYS A 180 -3.97 17.59 -1.06
CA LYS A 180 -3.90 17.49 -2.51
C LYS A 180 -5.27 17.12 -3.08
N ASP A 181 -5.45 17.15 -4.40
CA ASP A 181 -6.73 16.80 -5.05
C ASP A 181 -7.17 15.38 -4.66
N ARG A 182 -6.23 14.46 -4.57
CA ARG A 182 -6.41 13.08 -4.10
C ARG A 182 -7.04 12.97 -2.69
N TYR A 183 -6.83 13.90 -1.79
CA TYR A 183 -7.50 13.93 -0.49
C TYR A 183 -9.02 13.96 -0.66
N TYR A 184 -9.50 14.76 -1.59
CA TYR A 184 -10.93 14.89 -1.86
C TYR A 184 -11.50 13.68 -2.58
N LEU A 185 -10.70 13.01 -3.42
CA LEU A 185 -11.06 11.74 -4.03
C LEU A 185 -11.30 10.67 -2.93
N TYR A 186 -10.33 10.43 -2.06
CA TYR A 186 -10.48 9.47 -0.96
C TYR A 186 -11.63 9.83 -0.03
N ARG A 187 -11.76 11.11 0.31
CA ARG A 187 -12.88 11.59 1.13
C ARG A 187 -14.24 11.32 0.47
N SER A 188 -14.37 11.46 -0.84
CA SER A 188 -15.62 11.21 -1.55
C SER A 188 -16.04 9.73 -1.54
N VAL A 189 -15.07 8.84 -1.49
CA VAL A 189 -15.31 7.38 -1.43
C VAL A 189 -15.56 6.91 0.00
N TRP A 190 -14.77 7.39 0.97
CA TRP A 190 -14.79 6.88 2.34
C TRP A 190 -15.78 7.57 3.29
N ASN A 191 -16.22 8.78 2.98
CA ASN A 191 -17.22 9.51 3.77
C ASN A 191 -18.63 9.38 3.15
N LYS A 192 -19.08 8.16 2.94
CA LYS A 192 -20.47 7.89 2.48
C LYS A 192 -21.45 7.90 3.64
#